data_c8417f3705a4df287acd5eaacc814e91
#
_entry.id   c8417f3705a4df287acd5eaacc814e91
#
_cell.length_a   1.000
_cell.length_b   1.000
_cell.length_c   1.000
_cell.angle_alpha   90.00
_cell.angle_beta   90.00
_cell.angle_gamma   90.00
#
_symmetry.space_group_name_H-M   'P 1'
#
loop_
_entity.id
_entity.type
_entity.pdbx_description
1 polymer ?
#
loop_
_entity_poly.entity_id
_entity_poly.type
_entity_poly.pdbx_seq_one_letter_code
_entity_poly.pdbx_strand_id
1 'polypeptide(L)'
;QIRVVANTANITSAGVQTLKYDIFYPDDFPSSKVSVEWRSLYNITVTVGQLYEKEVPVKTEIKGQVADGYFTGDVSIDPQTLTLRAEREDMLNISYAKVTVNLNGATSTLIETLEYTLYDYNDVPVYNDNIRSSTKLIQVTVPVRTTKTVPLSIDLVGTELMESVNLDIQPKSVTLVGEGSTLESLNVLTLDKIYVEDLVPGLNGPFTYTIKLPAGVTTTDGTTEAVVTVAINGTTEGTVTVDNANITCEGVADGLKATVNEPLEVTVWGDENEIANITPDQIRVRVDVSEITEEGDYLLTAVVTATKDSGVTVRGAY
;
A
#
# COMPACT_ATOMS: atom_id res chain seq x y z
N GLN A 1 45.16 -34.04 -24.10
CA GLN A 1 44.35 -34.55 -25.20
C GLN A 1 44.61 -33.73 -26.45
N ILE A 2 44.82 -34.35 -27.62
CA ILE A 2 44.95 -33.65 -28.90
C ILE A 2 43.60 -33.06 -29.29
N ARG A 3 43.58 -31.79 -29.66
CA ARG A 3 42.40 -31.04 -30.15
C ARG A 3 42.56 -30.69 -31.62
N VAL A 4 41.51 -30.84 -32.40
CA VAL A 4 41.41 -30.36 -33.78
C VAL A 4 40.42 -29.21 -33.78
N VAL A 5 40.85 -28.07 -34.27
CA VAL A 5 40.06 -26.83 -34.26
C VAL A 5 39.93 -26.29 -35.68
N ALA A 6 38.72 -26.11 -36.15
CA ALA A 6 38.41 -25.40 -37.38
C ALA A 6 37.86 -24.00 -37.06
N ASN A 7 38.40 -22.99 -37.68
CA ASN A 7 37.93 -21.61 -37.49
C ASN A 7 36.71 -21.36 -38.34
N THR A 8 35.59 -21.01 -37.69
CA THR A 8 34.30 -20.72 -38.33
C THR A 8 34.01 -19.23 -38.45
N ALA A 9 34.89 -18.34 -37.99
CA ALA A 9 34.65 -16.88 -37.93
C ALA A 9 34.39 -16.23 -39.31
N ASN A 10 34.88 -16.85 -40.38
CA ASN A 10 34.70 -16.30 -41.73
C ASN A 10 33.52 -16.89 -42.49
N ILE A 11 32.68 -17.69 -41.85
CA ILE A 11 31.49 -18.26 -42.51
C ILE A 11 30.38 -17.19 -42.49
N THR A 12 29.99 -16.72 -43.65
CA THR A 12 28.97 -15.68 -43.84
C THR A 12 27.71 -16.16 -44.57
N SER A 13 27.68 -17.44 -45.00
CA SER A 13 26.55 -18.00 -45.74
C SER A 13 26.21 -19.41 -45.23
N ALA A 14 24.93 -19.75 -45.28
CA ALA A 14 24.44 -21.08 -45.01
C ALA A 14 24.84 -22.06 -46.14
N GLY A 15 24.81 -23.34 -45.83
CA GLY A 15 25.14 -24.40 -46.73
C GLY A 15 26.39 -25.20 -46.31
N VAL A 16 26.84 -26.05 -47.19
CA VAL A 16 28.01 -26.91 -46.94
C VAL A 16 29.29 -26.08 -47.10
N GLN A 17 30.07 -25.99 -46.03
CA GLN A 17 31.33 -25.27 -45.97
C GLN A 17 32.49 -26.22 -45.74
N THR A 18 33.58 -26.00 -46.43
CA THR A 18 34.82 -26.78 -46.29
C THR A 18 35.89 -25.94 -45.60
N LEU A 19 36.28 -26.36 -44.40
CA LEU A 19 37.17 -25.62 -43.52
C LEU A 19 38.49 -26.31 -43.36
N LYS A 20 39.57 -25.56 -43.33
CA LYS A 20 40.87 -26.01 -42.84
C LYS A 20 40.83 -26.11 -41.31
N TYR A 21 41.58 -27.01 -40.77
CA TYR A 21 41.70 -27.20 -39.33
C TYR A 21 43.15 -27.17 -38.87
N ASP A 22 43.35 -26.77 -37.63
CA ASP A 22 44.61 -26.78 -36.91
C ASP A 22 44.59 -27.90 -35.84
N ILE A 23 45.76 -28.51 -35.59
CA ILE A 23 45.92 -29.52 -34.57
C ILE A 23 46.69 -28.91 -33.40
N PHE A 24 46.10 -28.95 -32.22
CA PHE A 24 46.70 -28.51 -30.98
C PHE A 24 47.08 -29.70 -30.12
N TYR A 25 48.30 -29.71 -29.66
CA TYR A 25 48.81 -30.71 -28.74
C TYR A 25 48.62 -30.24 -27.29
N PRO A 26 48.59 -31.17 -26.30
CA PRO A 26 48.59 -30.77 -24.88
C PRO A 26 49.83 -29.94 -24.53
N ASP A 27 49.69 -29.03 -23.54
CA ASP A 27 50.78 -28.09 -23.13
C ASP A 27 51.99 -28.80 -22.54
N ASP A 28 51.81 -30.00 -21.98
CA ASP A 28 52.86 -30.88 -21.45
C ASP A 28 53.61 -31.68 -22.55
N PHE A 29 53.23 -31.51 -23.82
CA PHE A 29 53.80 -32.22 -24.92
C PHE A 29 54.64 -31.30 -25.83
N PRO A 30 55.94 -31.56 -26.02
CA PRO A 30 56.79 -30.68 -26.83
C PRO A 30 56.39 -30.78 -28.30
N SER A 31 55.59 -29.81 -28.78
CA SER A 31 55.10 -29.77 -30.18
C SER A 31 56.24 -29.76 -31.22
N SER A 32 57.46 -29.31 -30.82
CA SER A 32 58.67 -29.34 -31.67
C SER A 32 59.23 -30.74 -31.95
N LYS A 33 58.79 -31.76 -31.19
CA LYS A 33 59.26 -33.15 -31.33
C LYS A 33 58.24 -34.05 -32.01
N VAL A 34 57.09 -33.50 -32.45
CA VAL A 34 56.02 -34.27 -33.07
C VAL A 34 55.66 -33.67 -34.41
N SER A 35 55.64 -34.51 -35.44
CA SER A 35 55.18 -34.15 -36.77
C SER A 35 53.93 -34.99 -37.12
N VAL A 36 53.00 -34.38 -37.84
CA VAL A 36 51.88 -35.12 -38.40
C VAL A 36 52.37 -35.92 -39.64
N GLU A 37 52.47 -37.19 -39.51
CA GLU A 37 52.96 -38.06 -40.55
C GLU A 37 51.93 -38.32 -41.65
N TRP A 38 50.64 -38.37 -41.25
CA TRP A 38 49.54 -38.61 -42.17
C TRP A 38 48.24 -38.01 -41.65
N ARG A 39 47.37 -37.54 -42.57
CA ARG A 39 46.05 -37.04 -42.31
C ARG A 39 45.07 -37.75 -43.24
N SER A 40 43.98 -38.27 -42.67
CA SER A 40 42.91 -38.90 -43.45
C SER A 40 42.12 -37.85 -44.26
N LEU A 41 41.98 -36.63 -43.67
CA LEU A 41 41.34 -35.47 -44.30
C LEU A 41 42.18 -34.22 -44.05
N TYR A 42 42.34 -33.39 -45.06
CA TYR A 42 43.00 -32.07 -44.94
C TYR A 42 42.03 -30.94 -44.64
N ASN A 43 40.76 -31.20 -44.85
CA ASN A 43 39.69 -30.27 -44.59
C ASN A 43 38.53 -30.98 -43.89
N ILE A 44 37.76 -30.22 -43.11
CA ILE A 44 36.53 -30.65 -42.46
C ILE A 44 35.35 -30.04 -43.19
N THR A 45 34.37 -30.82 -43.57
CA THR A 45 33.12 -30.36 -44.12
C THR A 45 32.12 -30.17 -43.00
N VAL A 46 31.54 -28.98 -42.90
CA VAL A 46 30.49 -28.64 -41.94
C VAL A 46 29.28 -28.10 -42.71
N THR A 47 28.10 -28.42 -42.26
CA THR A 47 26.86 -27.83 -42.75
C THR A 47 26.48 -26.69 -41.83
N VAL A 48 26.28 -25.51 -42.39
CA VAL A 48 25.91 -24.31 -41.67
C VAL A 48 24.46 -23.98 -41.98
N GLY A 49 23.60 -23.95 -40.98
CA GLY A 49 22.21 -23.55 -41.08
C GLY A 49 22.06 -22.05 -40.82
N GLN A 50 21.01 -21.47 -41.32
CA GLN A 50 20.61 -20.10 -40.99
C GLN A 50 19.62 -20.12 -39.81
N LEU A 51 19.92 -19.35 -38.77
CA LEU A 51 19.02 -19.22 -37.64
C LEU A 51 18.04 -18.06 -37.87
N TYR A 52 16.80 -18.32 -37.55
CA TYR A 52 15.70 -17.36 -37.60
C TYR A 52 15.22 -17.08 -36.16
N GLU A 53 14.54 -15.98 -35.99
CA GLU A 53 13.91 -15.62 -34.71
C GLU A 53 12.40 -15.69 -34.85
N LYS A 54 11.74 -16.16 -33.81
CA LYS A 54 10.27 -16.25 -33.70
C LYS A 54 9.87 -15.89 -32.29
N GLU A 55 8.92 -14.96 -32.15
CA GLU A 55 8.28 -14.69 -30.88
C GLU A 55 7.08 -15.61 -30.66
N VAL A 56 7.00 -16.17 -29.47
CA VAL A 56 5.89 -17.00 -29.04
C VAL A 56 5.34 -16.50 -27.71
N PRO A 57 4.01 -16.49 -27.51
CA PRO A 57 3.41 -16.09 -26.24
C PRO A 57 3.66 -17.13 -25.17
N VAL A 58 3.72 -16.69 -23.92
CA VAL A 58 3.73 -17.56 -22.74
C VAL A 58 2.31 -17.68 -22.21
N LYS A 59 1.85 -18.91 -21.96
CA LYS A 59 0.58 -19.25 -21.34
C LYS A 59 0.80 -19.93 -20.01
N THR A 60 -0.10 -19.65 -19.07
CA THR A 60 -0.07 -20.28 -17.74
C THR A 60 -1.14 -21.35 -17.63
N GLU A 61 -0.75 -22.51 -17.11
CA GLU A 61 -1.66 -23.54 -16.65
C GLU A 61 -1.67 -23.57 -15.12
N ILE A 62 -2.83 -23.37 -14.52
CA ILE A 62 -2.99 -23.42 -13.06
C ILE A 62 -3.49 -24.80 -12.67
N LYS A 63 -2.80 -25.47 -11.75
CA LYS A 63 -3.18 -26.76 -11.18
C LYS A 63 -3.49 -26.63 -9.68
N GLY A 64 -4.44 -27.42 -9.22
CA GLY A 64 -4.90 -27.39 -7.84
C GLY A 64 -5.80 -26.19 -7.56
N GLN A 65 -6.07 -25.95 -6.28
CA GLN A 65 -6.93 -24.87 -5.78
C GLN A 65 -6.24 -24.16 -4.62
N VAL A 66 -6.59 -22.91 -4.38
CA VAL A 66 -6.25 -22.19 -3.16
C VAL A 66 -7.00 -22.77 -1.96
N ALA A 67 -6.62 -22.39 -0.73
CA ALA A 67 -7.31 -22.82 0.48
C ALA A 67 -8.77 -22.32 0.51
N ASP A 68 -9.60 -22.98 1.29
CA ASP A 68 -11.01 -22.58 1.49
C ASP A 68 -11.10 -21.14 2.01
N GLY A 69 -12.00 -20.36 1.42
CA GLY A 69 -12.17 -18.93 1.74
C GLY A 69 -11.18 -18.00 1.03
N TYR A 70 -10.29 -18.55 0.20
CA TYR A 70 -9.37 -17.80 -0.64
C TYR A 70 -9.75 -17.89 -2.11
N PHE A 71 -9.29 -16.93 -2.91
CA PHE A 71 -9.47 -16.90 -4.36
C PHE A 71 -8.26 -16.26 -5.04
N THR A 72 -8.05 -16.58 -6.31
CA THR A 72 -6.96 -16.01 -7.10
C THR A 72 -7.37 -14.69 -7.74
N GLY A 73 -6.45 -13.73 -7.76
CA GLY A 73 -6.52 -12.54 -8.61
C GLY A 73 -5.98 -12.80 -10.01
N ASP A 74 -5.77 -11.71 -10.76
CA ASP A 74 -5.20 -11.77 -12.11
C ASP A 74 -3.76 -12.25 -12.09
N VAL A 75 -3.46 -13.29 -12.86
CA VAL A 75 -2.13 -13.87 -12.97
C VAL A 75 -1.25 -12.99 -13.85
N SER A 76 -0.05 -12.68 -13.38
CA SER A 76 0.95 -11.98 -14.18
C SER A 76 2.14 -12.90 -14.51
N ILE A 77 2.69 -12.72 -15.71
CA ILE A 77 3.78 -13.52 -16.27
C ILE A 77 4.86 -12.57 -16.78
N ASP A 78 6.11 -12.88 -16.46
CA ASP A 78 7.26 -12.12 -16.96
C ASP A 78 8.41 -13.07 -17.37
N PRO A 79 8.85 -13.02 -18.65
CA PRO A 79 8.27 -12.28 -19.79
C PRO A 79 6.97 -12.89 -20.33
N GLN A 80 6.12 -12.07 -20.94
CA GLN A 80 4.86 -12.54 -21.57
C GLN A 80 5.08 -13.21 -22.94
N THR A 81 6.24 -12.96 -23.55
CA THR A 81 6.66 -13.54 -24.83
C THR A 81 8.10 -14.03 -24.74
N LEU A 82 8.40 -15.09 -25.48
CA LEU A 82 9.76 -15.63 -25.63
C LEU A 82 10.22 -15.45 -27.06
N THR A 83 11.45 -14.97 -27.21
CA THR A 83 12.13 -15.00 -28.52
C THR A 83 12.87 -16.35 -28.64
N LEU A 84 12.42 -17.15 -29.59
CA LEU A 84 13.05 -18.43 -29.95
C LEU A 84 13.99 -18.20 -31.14
N ARG A 85 15.09 -18.96 -31.15
CA ARG A 85 16.08 -18.91 -32.22
C ARG A 85 16.49 -20.32 -32.61
N ALA A 86 16.21 -20.69 -33.87
CA ALA A 86 16.53 -22.02 -34.43
C ALA A 86 16.49 -21.94 -35.97
N GLU A 87 16.70 -23.08 -36.63
CA GLU A 87 16.40 -23.22 -38.04
C GLU A 87 14.88 -23.11 -38.28
N ARG A 88 14.51 -22.66 -39.47
CA ARG A 88 13.10 -22.38 -39.80
C ARG A 88 12.20 -23.60 -39.62
N GLU A 89 12.70 -24.77 -40.02
CA GLU A 89 11.95 -26.03 -39.94
C GLU A 89 11.65 -26.45 -38.50
N ASP A 90 12.60 -26.24 -37.60
CA ASP A 90 12.45 -26.54 -36.17
C ASP A 90 11.38 -25.68 -35.49
N MET A 91 11.14 -24.45 -36.00
CA MET A 91 10.21 -23.49 -35.39
C MET A 91 8.82 -23.45 -36.04
N LEU A 92 8.63 -24.09 -37.21
CA LEU A 92 7.38 -23.97 -37.97
C LEU A 92 6.14 -24.29 -37.16
N ASN A 93 6.18 -25.35 -36.36
CA ASN A 93 5.04 -25.86 -35.62
C ASN A 93 4.89 -25.31 -34.19
N ILE A 94 5.84 -24.51 -33.70
CA ILE A 94 5.74 -23.99 -32.32
C ILE A 94 4.69 -22.89 -32.25
N SER A 95 3.74 -23.03 -31.34
CA SER A 95 2.64 -22.11 -31.13
C SER A 95 2.85 -21.22 -29.91
N TYR A 96 3.22 -21.80 -28.76
CA TYR A 96 3.36 -21.08 -27.50
C TYR A 96 4.28 -21.83 -26.52
N ALA A 97 4.69 -21.13 -25.48
CA ALA A 97 5.33 -21.72 -24.30
C ALA A 97 4.32 -21.84 -23.16
N LYS A 98 4.32 -22.96 -22.44
CA LYS A 98 3.43 -23.18 -21.30
C LYS A 98 4.22 -23.35 -20.02
N VAL A 99 3.82 -22.60 -18.98
CA VAL A 99 4.31 -22.74 -17.62
C VAL A 99 3.18 -23.24 -16.72
N THR A 100 3.48 -24.20 -15.85
CA THR A 100 2.47 -24.80 -14.95
C THR A 100 2.75 -24.38 -13.52
N VAL A 101 1.76 -23.76 -12.87
CA VAL A 101 1.80 -23.34 -11.46
C VAL A 101 0.86 -24.23 -10.66
N ASN A 102 1.31 -24.67 -9.48
CA ASN A 102 0.48 -25.47 -8.58
C ASN A 102 0.11 -24.66 -7.32
N LEU A 103 -1.17 -24.45 -7.10
CA LEU A 103 -1.68 -23.66 -5.99
C LEU A 103 -1.56 -24.35 -4.61
N ASN A 104 -1.69 -25.70 -4.58
CA ASN A 104 -1.47 -26.53 -3.37
C ASN A 104 -2.11 -26.00 -2.07
N GLY A 105 -3.31 -25.43 -2.14
CA GLY A 105 -3.97 -24.87 -0.97
C GLY A 105 -3.35 -23.55 -0.51
N ALA A 106 -2.79 -22.75 -1.41
CA ALA A 106 -2.15 -21.48 -1.09
C ALA A 106 -3.09 -20.52 -0.37
N THR A 107 -2.55 -19.80 0.62
CA THR A 107 -3.21 -18.76 1.41
C THR A 107 -2.58 -17.37 1.24
N SER A 108 -1.48 -17.30 0.48
CA SER A 108 -0.74 -16.08 0.16
C SER A 108 -0.35 -16.06 -1.30
N THR A 109 -0.07 -14.87 -1.82
CA THR A 109 0.41 -14.67 -3.20
C THR A 109 1.62 -15.55 -3.49
N LEU A 110 1.53 -16.31 -4.59
CA LEU A 110 2.62 -17.14 -5.10
C LEU A 110 3.43 -16.33 -6.11
N ILE A 111 4.75 -16.31 -5.91
CA ILE A 111 5.72 -15.76 -6.86
C ILE A 111 6.74 -16.87 -7.12
N GLU A 112 6.64 -17.49 -8.29
CA GLU A 112 7.49 -18.62 -8.65
C GLU A 112 8.24 -18.36 -9.95
N THR A 113 9.47 -18.87 -10.02
CA THR A 113 10.27 -18.84 -11.23
C THR A 113 10.38 -20.26 -11.75
N LEU A 114 9.74 -20.54 -12.88
CA LEU A 114 9.46 -21.86 -13.38
C LEU A 114 10.04 -22.09 -14.77
N GLU A 115 10.38 -23.34 -15.09
CA GLU A 115 10.67 -23.76 -16.43
C GLU A 115 9.38 -23.88 -17.25
N TYR A 116 9.48 -23.64 -18.55
CA TYR A 116 8.38 -23.78 -19.49
C TYR A 116 8.59 -24.94 -20.44
N THR A 117 7.51 -25.40 -21.06
CA THR A 117 7.52 -26.37 -22.16
C THR A 117 6.94 -25.70 -23.41
N LEU A 118 7.59 -25.91 -24.57
CA LEU A 118 7.06 -25.43 -25.83
C LEU A 118 5.96 -26.37 -26.33
N TYR A 119 4.95 -25.82 -26.99
CA TYR A 119 3.81 -26.53 -27.53
C TYR A 119 3.58 -26.16 -29.00
N ASP A 120 3.11 -27.14 -29.77
CA ASP A 120 2.66 -26.95 -31.13
C ASP A 120 1.22 -26.40 -31.22
N TYR A 121 0.71 -26.26 -32.44
CA TYR A 121 -0.68 -25.80 -32.69
C TYR A 121 -1.75 -26.84 -32.31
N ASN A 122 -1.37 -28.06 -32.01
CA ASN A 122 -2.25 -29.16 -31.59
C ASN A 122 -2.14 -29.46 -30.08
N ASP A 123 -1.52 -28.54 -29.32
CA ASP A 123 -1.26 -28.71 -27.88
C ASP A 123 -0.38 -29.92 -27.52
N VAL A 124 0.52 -30.32 -28.45
CA VAL A 124 1.52 -31.37 -28.22
C VAL A 124 2.84 -30.72 -27.77
N PRO A 125 3.47 -31.23 -26.69
CA PRO A 125 4.76 -30.71 -26.24
C PRO A 125 5.87 -30.98 -27.25
N VAL A 126 6.70 -29.96 -27.49
CA VAL A 126 7.83 -30.01 -28.42
C VAL A 126 9.14 -29.99 -27.64
N TYR A 127 9.93 -31.03 -27.79
CA TYR A 127 11.28 -31.15 -27.21
C TYR A 127 12.30 -31.14 -28.35
N ASN A 128 13.05 -30.05 -28.50
CA ASN A 128 14.06 -29.91 -29.54
C ASN A 128 15.24 -29.07 -29.00
N ASP A 129 16.39 -29.72 -28.83
CA ASP A 129 17.61 -29.12 -28.29
C ASP A 129 18.24 -28.07 -29.23
N ASN A 130 17.85 -28.05 -30.51
CA ASN A 130 18.31 -27.03 -31.47
C ASN A 130 17.67 -25.66 -31.24
N ILE A 131 16.54 -25.63 -30.53
CA ILE A 131 15.82 -24.37 -30.25
C ILE A 131 16.44 -23.69 -29.04
N ARG A 132 16.92 -22.48 -29.26
CA ARG A 132 17.41 -21.59 -28.21
C ARG A 132 16.35 -20.55 -27.87
N SER A 133 16.25 -20.19 -26.62
CA SER A 133 15.31 -19.19 -26.13
C SER A 133 16.04 -18.01 -25.46
N SER A 134 15.41 -16.86 -25.46
CA SER A 134 15.88 -15.65 -24.76
C SER A 134 16.04 -15.86 -23.25
N THR A 135 15.19 -16.69 -22.64
CA THR A 135 15.29 -17.12 -21.25
C THR A 135 14.86 -18.57 -21.10
N LYS A 136 15.30 -19.22 -20.03
CA LYS A 136 14.89 -20.59 -19.66
C LYS A 136 13.83 -20.60 -18.57
N LEU A 137 13.66 -19.50 -17.88
CA LEU A 137 12.80 -19.38 -16.72
C LEU A 137 11.80 -18.26 -16.91
N ILE A 138 10.60 -18.46 -16.41
CA ILE A 138 9.49 -17.50 -16.42
C ILE A 138 9.09 -17.25 -14.99
N GLN A 139 8.99 -15.98 -14.60
CA GLN A 139 8.40 -15.60 -13.34
C GLN A 139 6.88 -15.52 -13.49
N VAL A 140 6.17 -16.22 -12.61
CA VAL A 140 4.72 -16.20 -12.56
C VAL A 140 4.29 -15.70 -11.18
N THR A 141 3.41 -14.71 -11.15
CA THR A 141 2.81 -14.21 -9.92
C THR A 141 1.32 -14.53 -9.96
N VAL A 142 0.87 -15.29 -8.97
CA VAL A 142 -0.54 -15.61 -8.75
C VAL A 142 -0.98 -14.95 -7.46
N PRO A 143 -1.69 -13.80 -7.51
CA PRO A 143 -2.23 -13.17 -6.30
C PRO A 143 -3.26 -14.07 -5.65
N VAL A 144 -3.13 -14.31 -4.34
CA VAL A 144 -4.10 -15.06 -3.54
C VAL A 144 -4.70 -14.11 -2.52
N ARG A 145 -6.03 -14.01 -2.50
CA ARG A 145 -6.79 -13.05 -1.71
C ARG A 145 -7.88 -13.75 -0.92
N THR A 146 -8.32 -13.09 0.15
CA THR A 146 -9.47 -13.49 0.95
C THR A 146 -10.32 -12.27 1.31
N THR A 147 -11.40 -12.48 2.05
CA THR A 147 -12.26 -11.41 2.54
C THR A 147 -12.30 -11.37 4.06
N LYS A 148 -12.46 -10.17 4.63
CA LYS A 148 -12.67 -9.96 6.06
C LYS A 148 -13.61 -8.79 6.27
N THR A 149 -14.63 -8.96 7.11
CA THR A 149 -15.48 -7.86 7.55
C THR A 149 -14.86 -7.19 8.76
N VAL A 150 -14.65 -5.87 8.67
CA VAL A 150 -13.98 -5.06 9.67
C VAL A 150 -14.92 -3.92 10.10
N PRO A 151 -15.14 -3.71 11.41
CA PRO A 151 -15.93 -2.60 11.91
C PRO A 151 -15.23 -1.26 11.66
N LEU A 152 -16.03 -0.22 11.44
CA LEU A 152 -15.58 1.16 11.39
C LEU A 152 -15.67 1.78 12.77
N SER A 153 -14.72 2.64 13.11
CA SER A 153 -14.72 3.44 14.34
C SER A 153 -14.32 4.88 14.06
N ILE A 154 -14.55 5.74 15.01
CA ILE A 154 -14.05 7.10 15.02
C ILE A 154 -13.53 7.42 16.42
N ASP A 155 -12.42 8.15 16.51
CA ASP A 155 -11.86 8.56 17.79
C ASP A 155 -12.53 9.85 18.26
N LEU A 156 -13.10 9.82 19.48
CA LEU A 156 -13.57 11.02 20.16
C LEU A 156 -12.44 11.59 21.01
N VAL A 157 -12.16 12.87 20.82
CA VAL A 157 -11.14 13.61 21.57
C VAL A 157 -11.86 14.64 22.46
N GLY A 158 -11.57 14.61 23.77
CA GLY A 158 -12.26 15.40 24.79
C GLY A 158 -13.04 14.47 25.74
N THR A 159 -12.79 14.54 27.03
CA THR A 159 -13.15 13.46 27.96
C THR A 159 -14.34 13.74 28.84
N GLU A 160 -14.76 14.95 29.02
CA GLU A 160 -15.67 15.34 30.11
C GLU A 160 -17.15 15.01 29.86
N LEU A 161 -17.52 14.68 28.62
CA LEU A 161 -18.93 14.39 28.25
C LEU A 161 -19.11 13.02 27.56
N MET A 162 -18.16 12.12 27.66
CA MET A 162 -18.19 10.83 26.94
C MET A 162 -19.40 9.94 27.24
N GLU A 163 -19.96 10.02 28.44
CA GLU A 163 -21.13 9.21 28.83
C GLU A 163 -22.42 9.68 28.15
N SER A 164 -22.46 10.93 27.68
CA SER A 164 -23.61 11.54 27.01
C SER A 164 -23.56 11.45 25.48
N VAL A 165 -22.44 10.93 24.91
CA VAL A 165 -22.21 10.89 23.46
C VAL A 165 -22.65 9.56 22.86
N ASN A 166 -23.56 9.61 21.89
CA ASN A 166 -23.94 8.46 21.09
C ASN A 166 -23.47 8.65 19.65
N LEU A 167 -22.74 7.65 19.16
CA LEU A 167 -22.21 7.61 17.80
C LEU A 167 -23.05 6.66 16.94
N ASP A 168 -23.42 7.13 15.74
CA ASP A 168 -23.93 6.27 14.67
C ASP A 168 -23.03 6.42 13.45
N ILE A 169 -22.47 5.29 13.00
CA ILE A 169 -21.58 5.19 11.84
C ILE A 169 -22.28 4.33 10.78
N GLN A 170 -22.41 4.87 9.58
CA GLN A 170 -23.05 4.17 8.46
C GLN A 170 -22.09 4.14 7.24
N PRO A 171 -21.72 2.94 6.75
CA PRO A 171 -21.99 1.61 7.31
C PRO A 171 -21.23 1.36 8.63
N LYS A 172 -21.73 0.46 9.48
CA LYS A 172 -21.04 0.09 10.73
C LYS A 172 -19.78 -0.74 10.51
N SER A 173 -19.71 -1.43 9.38
CA SER A 173 -18.57 -2.28 9.00
C SER A 173 -18.49 -2.35 7.48
N VAL A 174 -17.32 -2.69 6.97
CA VAL A 174 -17.06 -2.94 5.55
C VAL A 174 -16.43 -4.31 5.36
N THR A 175 -16.75 -4.98 4.24
CA THR A 175 -16.09 -6.22 3.86
C THR A 175 -14.94 -5.91 2.93
N LEU A 176 -13.74 -6.28 3.34
CA LEU A 176 -12.48 -6.03 2.65
C LEU A 176 -12.05 -7.24 1.84
N VAL A 177 -11.34 -6.98 0.74
CA VAL A 177 -10.63 -7.96 -0.08
C VAL A 177 -9.15 -7.60 -0.07
N GLY A 178 -8.30 -8.58 0.22
CA GLY A 178 -6.85 -8.38 0.24
C GLY A 178 -6.10 -9.68 0.50
N GLU A 179 -4.79 -9.58 0.68
CA GLU A 179 -3.99 -10.70 1.15
C GLU A 179 -4.34 -11.08 2.59
N GLY A 180 -4.36 -12.38 2.91
CA GLY A 180 -4.73 -12.88 4.23
C GLY A 180 -3.93 -12.24 5.36
N SER A 181 -2.61 -12.18 5.23
CA SER A 181 -1.70 -11.59 6.22
C SER A 181 -1.99 -10.11 6.51
N THR A 182 -2.34 -9.34 5.48
CA THR A 182 -2.71 -7.93 5.63
C THR A 182 -4.05 -7.80 6.34
N LEU A 183 -5.05 -8.59 5.93
CA LEU A 183 -6.39 -8.54 6.53
C LEU A 183 -6.42 -9.06 7.97
N GLU A 184 -5.60 -10.05 8.33
CA GLU A 184 -5.51 -10.56 9.70
C GLU A 184 -5.17 -9.46 10.70
N SER A 185 -4.30 -8.53 10.33
CA SER A 185 -3.88 -7.40 11.19
C SER A 185 -4.94 -6.30 11.33
N LEU A 186 -5.92 -6.24 10.42
CA LEU A 186 -6.97 -5.23 10.42
C LEU A 186 -8.16 -5.68 11.29
N ASN A 187 -8.22 -5.22 12.55
CA ASN A 187 -9.33 -5.54 13.44
C ASN A 187 -10.39 -4.46 13.52
N VAL A 188 -10.02 -3.21 13.22
CA VAL A 188 -10.88 -2.03 13.19
C VAL A 188 -10.29 -1.03 12.20
N LEU A 189 -11.15 -0.29 11.51
CA LEU A 189 -10.74 0.84 10.67
C LEU A 189 -11.20 2.14 11.34
N THR A 190 -10.25 2.90 11.85
CA THR A 190 -10.52 4.22 12.42
C THR A 190 -10.57 5.25 11.29
N LEU A 191 -11.70 5.94 11.16
CA LEU A 191 -11.96 6.90 10.11
C LEU A 191 -11.12 8.17 10.30
N ASP A 192 -11.34 8.87 11.44
CA ASP A 192 -10.65 10.08 11.83
C ASP A 192 -10.94 10.40 13.31
N LYS A 193 -10.74 11.65 13.71
CA LYS A 193 -11.04 12.17 15.06
C LYS A 193 -12.18 13.17 15.00
N ILE A 194 -13.03 13.18 16.03
CA ILE A 194 -14.00 14.24 16.30
C ILE A 194 -13.67 14.84 17.66
N TYR A 195 -13.49 16.15 17.68
CA TYR A 195 -13.29 16.88 18.94
C TYR A 195 -14.65 17.21 19.53
N VAL A 196 -14.88 16.77 20.78
CA VAL A 196 -16.15 17.00 21.47
C VAL A 196 -16.43 18.49 21.69
N GLU A 197 -15.38 19.29 21.82
CA GLU A 197 -15.45 20.75 21.92
C GLU A 197 -16.05 21.44 20.69
N ASP A 198 -15.96 20.83 19.51
CA ASP A 198 -16.53 21.34 18.26
C ASP A 198 -18.01 20.96 18.07
N LEU A 199 -18.55 20.10 18.93
CA LEU A 199 -19.93 19.61 18.84
C LEU A 199 -20.89 20.54 19.63
N VAL A 200 -22.17 20.47 19.30
CA VAL A 200 -23.24 21.17 20.02
C VAL A 200 -24.16 20.17 20.71
N PRO A 201 -24.89 20.56 21.80
CA PRO A 201 -25.93 19.74 22.36
C PRO A 201 -26.92 19.26 21.29
N GLY A 202 -27.36 18.02 21.39
CA GLY A 202 -28.25 17.40 20.40
C GLY A 202 -27.54 16.69 19.26
N LEU A 203 -28.11 16.73 18.08
CA LEU A 203 -27.62 15.98 16.90
C LEU A 203 -26.61 16.81 16.10
N ASN A 204 -25.42 16.24 15.89
CA ASN A 204 -24.34 16.81 15.10
C ASN A 204 -24.07 15.97 13.86
N GLY A 205 -23.74 16.60 12.76
CA GLY A 205 -23.50 15.97 11.48
C GLY A 205 -24.70 16.06 10.54
N PRO A 206 -24.77 15.25 9.47
CA PRO A 206 -23.84 14.15 9.13
C PRO A 206 -22.45 14.62 8.73
N PHE A 207 -21.43 13.93 9.23
CA PHE A 207 -20.03 14.11 8.82
C PHE A 207 -19.63 12.97 7.90
N THR A 208 -19.06 13.28 6.75
CA THR A 208 -18.59 12.27 5.79
C THR A 208 -17.07 12.08 5.90
N TYR A 209 -16.64 10.86 6.07
CA TYR A 209 -15.23 10.49 6.19
C TYR A 209 -14.84 9.47 5.12
N THR A 210 -13.68 9.65 4.51
CA THR A 210 -13.10 8.67 3.58
C THR A 210 -12.51 7.50 4.37
N ILE A 211 -12.83 6.27 3.94
CA ILE A 211 -12.27 5.04 4.50
C ILE A 211 -10.86 4.85 3.95
N LYS A 212 -9.84 5.01 4.80
CA LYS A 212 -8.43 4.84 4.45
C LYS A 212 -8.06 3.36 4.51
N LEU A 213 -7.77 2.76 3.35
CA LEU A 213 -7.39 1.36 3.24
C LEU A 213 -5.89 1.21 2.98
N PRO A 214 -5.24 0.16 3.51
CA PRO A 214 -3.87 -0.18 3.16
C PRO A 214 -3.72 -0.51 1.67
N ALA A 215 -2.48 -0.42 1.16
CA ALA A 215 -2.19 -0.79 -0.21
C ALA A 215 -2.57 -2.25 -0.49
N GLY A 216 -3.22 -2.52 -1.63
CA GLY A 216 -3.65 -3.85 -2.04
C GLY A 216 -4.94 -4.35 -1.37
N VAL A 217 -5.58 -3.54 -0.52
CA VAL A 217 -6.88 -3.81 0.10
C VAL A 217 -7.96 -2.96 -0.56
N THR A 218 -9.10 -3.56 -0.84
CA THR A 218 -10.28 -2.88 -1.39
C THR A 218 -11.54 -3.35 -0.67
N THR A 219 -12.63 -2.59 -0.77
CA THR A 219 -13.95 -3.06 -0.33
C THR A 219 -14.60 -3.92 -1.41
N THR A 220 -15.42 -4.90 -1.01
CA THR A 220 -16.10 -5.81 -1.95
C THR A 220 -17.17 -5.12 -2.79
N ASP A 221 -17.76 -4.07 -2.26
CA ASP A 221 -18.90 -3.32 -2.84
C ASP A 221 -18.52 -1.94 -3.39
N GLY A 222 -17.22 -1.57 -3.31
CA GLY A 222 -16.72 -0.27 -3.74
C GLY A 222 -16.99 0.87 -2.76
N THR A 223 -17.44 0.59 -1.53
CA THR A 223 -17.67 1.61 -0.49
C THR A 223 -16.34 2.30 -0.13
N THR A 224 -16.29 3.62 -0.27
CA THR A 224 -15.10 4.45 -0.01
C THR A 224 -15.30 5.47 1.10
N GLU A 225 -16.53 5.68 1.53
CA GLU A 225 -16.90 6.70 2.50
C GLU A 225 -17.83 6.13 3.57
N ALA A 226 -17.79 6.74 4.75
CA ALA A 226 -18.71 6.47 5.84
C ALA A 226 -19.28 7.80 6.38
N VAL A 227 -20.52 7.75 6.79
CA VAL A 227 -21.25 8.89 7.38
C VAL A 227 -21.34 8.66 8.89
N VAL A 228 -20.96 9.67 9.64
CA VAL A 228 -20.99 9.65 11.10
C VAL A 228 -21.96 10.71 11.59
N THR A 229 -22.84 10.36 12.50
CA THR A 229 -23.66 11.29 13.26
C THR A 229 -23.36 11.13 14.74
N VAL A 230 -23.32 12.25 15.44
CA VAL A 230 -23.01 12.29 16.88
C VAL A 230 -24.18 12.95 17.60
N ALA A 231 -24.83 12.22 18.47
CA ALA A 231 -25.87 12.76 19.34
C ALA A 231 -25.30 12.94 20.76
N ILE A 232 -25.38 14.17 21.26
CA ILE A 232 -25.04 14.51 22.64
C ILE A 232 -26.36 14.75 23.38
N ASN A 233 -26.69 13.81 24.26
CA ASN A 233 -27.94 13.82 24.99
C ASN A 233 -27.72 14.25 26.45
N GLY A 234 -28.73 14.90 27.03
CA GLY A 234 -28.70 15.35 28.45
C GLY A 234 -27.77 16.51 28.72
N THR A 235 -27.28 17.17 27.67
CA THR A 235 -26.47 18.40 27.79
C THR A 235 -27.20 19.60 27.23
N THR A 236 -26.94 20.75 27.79
CA THR A 236 -27.51 22.04 27.38
C THR A 236 -26.45 23.15 27.41
N GLU A 237 -26.71 24.25 26.74
CA GLU A 237 -25.92 25.46 26.85
C GLU A 237 -26.51 26.40 27.88
N GLY A 238 -25.62 27.11 28.60
CA GLY A 238 -25.95 28.16 29.51
C GLY A 238 -24.98 29.34 29.39
N THR A 239 -25.33 30.46 29.98
CA THR A 239 -24.47 31.64 30.03
C THR A 239 -24.18 32.00 31.48
N VAL A 240 -22.92 32.26 31.78
CA VAL A 240 -22.46 32.70 33.10
C VAL A 240 -21.82 34.07 32.95
N THR A 241 -22.29 35.04 33.71
CA THR A 241 -21.70 36.40 33.73
C THR A 241 -20.61 36.43 34.80
N VAL A 242 -19.37 36.68 34.39
CA VAL A 242 -18.24 36.91 35.30
C VAL A 242 -18.03 38.40 35.46
N ASP A 243 -18.20 38.87 36.68
CA ASP A 243 -18.00 40.26 36.99
C ASP A 243 -16.57 40.72 36.73
N ASN A 244 -16.38 41.93 36.22
CA ASN A 244 -15.08 42.51 35.91
C ASN A 244 -14.07 42.44 37.07
N ALA A 245 -14.54 42.52 38.31
CA ALA A 245 -13.72 42.41 39.54
C ALA A 245 -13.11 40.98 39.71
N ASN A 246 -13.71 39.97 39.10
CA ASN A 246 -13.28 38.56 39.19
C ASN A 246 -12.41 38.14 37.97
N ILE A 247 -12.13 39.04 37.03
CA ILE A 247 -11.25 38.83 35.91
C ILE A 247 -9.80 39.17 36.30
N THR A 248 -8.89 38.25 36.14
CA THR A 248 -7.48 38.41 36.51
C THR A 248 -6.65 38.91 35.34
N CYS A 249 -6.00 40.08 35.49
CA CYS A 249 -4.98 40.55 34.54
C CYS A 249 -3.61 40.08 35.00
N GLU A 250 -2.90 39.35 34.13
CA GLU A 250 -1.56 38.80 34.38
C GLU A 250 -0.51 39.62 33.61
N GLY A 251 0.69 39.80 34.19
CA GLY A 251 1.81 40.46 33.50
C GLY A 251 1.73 42.01 33.50
N VAL A 252 1.05 42.64 34.47
CA VAL A 252 0.95 44.11 34.56
C VAL A 252 2.34 44.69 34.77
N ALA A 253 2.76 45.67 33.91
CA ALA A 253 4.04 46.34 34.01
C ALA A 253 4.13 47.23 35.28
N ASP A 254 5.36 47.38 35.79
CA ASP A 254 5.61 48.22 36.97
C ASP A 254 5.13 49.65 36.76
N GLY A 255 4.33 50.15 37.72
CA GLY A 255 3.77 51.51 37.72
C GLY A 255 2.42 51.60 36.96
N LEU A 256 1.93 50.56 36.33
CA LEU A 256 0.61 50.50 35.71
C LEU A 256 -0.38 49.72 36.58
N LYS A 257 -1.66 49.94 36.32
CA LYS A 257 -2.76 49.19 36.90
C LYS A 257 -3.72 48.75 35.78
N ALA A 258 -3.95 47.47 35.64
CA ALA A 258 -4.95 46.97 34.72
C ALA A 258 -6.31 46.79 35.43
N THR A 259 -7.38 47.18 34.77
CA THR A 259 -8.77 46.97 35.21
C THR A 259 -9.61 46.57 34.00
N VAL A 260 -10.52 45.64 34.19
CA VAL A 260 -11.48 45.26 33.16
C VAL A 260 -12.71 46.15 33.27
N ASN A 261 -13.17 46.71 32.18
CA ASN A 261 -14.21 47.73 32.19
C ASN A 261 -15.63 47.17 32.23
N GLU A 262 -15.83 45.97 31.65
CA GLU A 262 -17.15 45.34 31.51
C GLU A 262 -17.11 43.89 32.01
N PRO A 263 -18.23 43.36 32.54
CA PRO A 263 -18.34 41.94 32.85
C PRO A 263 -18.29 41.11 31.57
N LEU A 264 -17.81 39.89 31.69
CA LEU A 264 -17.69 38.94 30.56
C LEU A 264 -18.82 37.90 30.64
N GLU A 265 -19.61 37.82 29.56
CA GLU A 265 -20.57 36.74 29.39
C GLU A 265 -19.84 35.50 28.78
N VAL A 266 -19.86 34.41 29.53
CA VAL A 266 -19.18 33.15 29.16
C VAL A 266 -20.23 32.11 28.84
N THR A 267 -20.19 31.57 27.62
CA THR A 267 -21.03 30.44 27.23
C THR A 267 -20.41 29.15 27.76
N VAL A 268 -21.20 28.38 28.46
CA VAL A 268 -20.84 27.10 29.02
C VAL A 268 -21.80 26.02 28.54
N TRP A 269 -21.35 24.79 28.48
CA TRP A 269 -22.20 23.66 28.18
C TRP A 269 -21.88 22.51 29.14
N GLY A 270 -22.87 21.70 29.45
CA GLY A 270 -22.75 20.58 30.37
C GLY A 270 -24.08 19.89 30.58
N ASP A 271 -24.14 19.00 31.58
CA ASP A 271 -25.41 18.41 32.01
C ASP A 271 -26.38 19.50 32.46
N GLU A 272 -27.69 19.31 32.22
CA GLU A 272 -28.73 20.30 32.55
C GLU A 272 -28.69 20.70 34.03
N ASN A 273 -28.38 19.76 34.93
CA ASN A 273 -28.28 20.03 36.36
C ASN A 273 -27.03 20.88 36.69
N GLU A 274 -25.90 20.60 36.04
CA GLU A 274 -24.66 21.37 36.25
C GLU A 274 -24.80 22.77 35.71
N ILE A 275 -25.39 22.94 34.52
CA ILE A 275 -25.71 24.28 33.95
C ILE A 275 -26.65 25.07 34.87
N ALA A 276 -27.67 24.45 35.46
CA ALA A 276 -28.59 25.12 36.34
C ALA A 276 -27.96 25.59 37.68
N ASN A 277 -26.84 24.96 38.07
CA ASN A 277 -26.17 25.24 39.34
C ASN A 277 -24.81 25.94 39.20
N ILE A 278 -24.34 26.21 37.98
CA ILE A 278 -23.04 26.84 37.72
C ILE A 278 -23.01 28.25 38.31
N THR A 279 -21.91 28.59 38.96
CA THR A 279 -21.69 29.88 39.58
C THR A 279 -20.46 30.60 38.99
N PRO A 280 -20.41 31.97 39.01
CA PRO A 280 -19.29 32.69 38.40
C PRO A 280 -17.91 32.36 38.98
N ASP A 281 -17.83 31.93 40.24
CA ASP A 281 -16.59 31.55 40.92
C ASP A 281 -16.01 30.21 40.41
N GLN A 282 -16.81 29.44 39.67
CA GLN A 282 -16.37 28.24 39.00
C GLN A 282 -15.78 28.51 37.61
N ILE A 283 -15.89 29.77 37.13
CA ILE A 283 -15.29 30.21 35.85
C ILE A 283 -14.08 31.09 36.15
N ARG A 284 -12.93 30.73 35.62
CA ARG A 284 -11.69 31.49 35.74
C ARG A 284 -11.40 32.20 34.44
N VAL A 285 -11.29 33.53 34.49
CA VAL A 285 -10.98 34.38 33.38
C VAL A 285 -9.63 35.05 33.61
N ARG A 286 -8.71 34.91 32.67
CA ARG A 286 -7.40 35.54 32.73
C ARG A 286 -7.12 36.28 31.44
N VAL A 287 -6.54 37.45 31.54
CA VAL A 287 -6.13 38.30 30.42
C VAL A 287 -4.64 38.59 30.58
N ASP A 288 -3.86 38.25 29.58
CA ASP A 288 -2.43 38.56 29.56
C ASP A 288 -2.25 40.02 29.06
N VAL A 289 -1.67 40.85 29.91
CA VAL A 289 -1.36 42.25 29.62
C VAL A 289 0.13 42.51 29.60
N SER A 290 0.98 41.50 29.53
CA SER A 290 2.43 41.62 29.64
C SER A 290 3.08 42.44 28.50
N GLU A 291 2.42 42.56 27.37
CA GLU A 291 2.89 43.36 26.24
C GLU A 291 2.48 44.86 26.34
N ILE A 292 1.67 45.22 27.33
CA ILE A 292 1.17 46.61 27.49
C ILE A 292 2.11 47.39 28.37
N THR A 293 2.71 48.44 27.81
CA THR A 293 3.68 49.29 28.48
C THR A 293 3.22 50.76 28.63
N GLU A 294 2.08 51.12 28.06
CA GLU A 294 1.54 52.48 28.07
C GLU A 294 0.08 52.51 28.59
N GLU A 295 -0.36 53.65 29.07
CA GLU A 295 -1.75 53.85 29.49
C GLU A 295 -2.68 53.92 28.28
N GLY A 296 -3.84 53.28 28.34
CA GLY A 296 -4.85 53.28 27.26
C GLY A 296 -5.93 52.24 27.47
N ASP A 297 -6.90 52.23 26.56
CA ASP A 297 -7.92 51.17 26.47
C ASP A 297 -7.50 50.15 25.40
N TYR A 298 -7.46 48.89 25.77
CA TYR A 298 -7.02 47.81 24.92
C TYR A 298 -8.09 46.74 24.79
N LEU A 299 -8.25 46.20 23.61
CA LEU A 299 -9.07 45.01 23.37
C LEU A 299 -8.16 43.79 23.31
N LEU A 300 -8.31 42.88 24.27
CA LEU A 300 -7.46 41.75 24.46
C LEU A 300 -8.27 40.44 24.49
N THR A 301 -7.65 39.34 24.13
CA THR A 301 -8.26 38.00 24.22
C THR A 301 -8.13 37.47 25.64
N ALA A 302 -9.24 36.98 26.21
CA ALA A 302 -9.25 36.35 27.52
C ALA A 302 -9.11 34.82 27.39
N VAL A 303 -8.33 34.22 28.28
CA VAL A 303 -8.30 32.79 28.49
C VAL A 303 -9.32 32.42 29.54
N VAL A 304 -10.39 31.73 29.15
CA VAL A 304 -11.47 31.31 30.02
C VAL A 304 -11.45 29.84 30.25
N THR A 305 -11.51 29.40 31.50
CA THR A 305 -11.52 27.98 31.88
C THR A 305 -12.53 27.76 33.01
N ALA A 306 -13.24 26.63 32.95
CA ALA A 306 -14.04 26.16 34.08
C ALA A 306 -13.19 25.40 35.10
N THR A 307 -13.57 25.38 36.37
CA THR A 307 -12.93 24.56 37.38
C THR A 307 -13.28 23.08 37.16
N LYS A 308 -12.40 22.15 37.55
CA LYS A 308 -12.61 20.72 37.34
C LYS A 308 -13.88 20.17 37.97
N ASP A 309 -14.34 20.80 39.06
CA ASP A 309 -15.49 20.34 39.82
C ASP A 309 -16.81 20.93 39.32
N SER A 310 -16.77 21.75 38.26
CA SER A 310 -17.96 22.42 37.74
C SER A 310 -18.85 21.55 36.87
N GLY A 311 -18.30 20.47 36.33
CA GLY A 311 -19.00 19.57 35.37
C GLY A 311 -19.32 20.22 34.01
N VAL A 312 -18.86 21.47 33.78
CA VAL A 312 -19.13 22.20 32.53
C VAL A 312 -17.86 22.49 31.73
N THR A 313 -18.04 22.69 30.45
CA THR A 313 -16.99 23.10 29.50
C THR A 313 -17.28 24.49 28.97
N VAL A 314 -16.25 25.34 28.91
CA VAL A 314 -16.36 26.70 28.34
C VAL A 314 -16.31 26.61 26.82
N ARG A 315 -17.15 27.41 26.15
CA ARG A 315 -17.21 27.53 24.71
C ARG A 315 -16.98 28.96 24.25
N GLY A 316 -16.37 29.10 23.09
CA GLY A 316 -16.10 30.37 22.44
C GLY A 316 -14.69 30.90 22.65
N ALA A 317 -14.36 31.93 21.92
CA ALA A 317 -13.16 32.74 22.08
C ALA A 317 -13.57 34.06 22.72
N TYR A 318 -12.87 34.50 23.73
CA TYR A 318 -13.22 35.68 24.51
C TYR A 318 -12.12 36.72 24.46
#